data_ba2b56e10ba1a2ccf0a89d8a71b5bc7b
#
_entry.id   ba2b56e10ba1a2ccf0a89d8a71b5bc7b
#
_cell.length_a   1.000
_cell.length_b   1.000
_cell.length_c   1.000
_cell.angle_alpha   90.00
_cell.angle_beta   90.00
_cell.angle_gamma   90.00
#
_symmetry.space_group_name_H-M   'P 1'
#
loop_
_entity.id
_entity.type
_entity.pdbx_description
1 polymer ?
#
loop_
_entity_poly.entity_id
_entity_poly.type
_entity_poly.pdbx_seq_one_letter_code
_entity_poly.pdbx_strand_id
1 'polypeptide(L)'
;AWEQRKLYEISDKVTEKNTSCAYLETLTNSAEYGIISQREFFDKDISNEENIDGYYIVKNDDFVYNPRISSFAPVGPIKRNKLGRNGVMSPLYYVFRTHDIVPTYLEHFFSGTGWHKFMKLNGDSGARSDRFSIKDSVFREMPLPYPSIDEQREIGEFFDSISDLIALHQRK
;
A
#
# COMPACT_ATOMS: atom_id res chain seq x y z
N ALA A 1 -22.84 -9.14 -11.96
CA ALA A 1 -22.03 -8.51 -10.90
C ALA A 1 -20.82 -9.40 -10.63
N TRP A 2 -19.64 -8.83 -10.46
CA TRP A 2 -18.44 -9.60 -10.14
C TRP A 2 -18.55 -10.26 -8.76
N GLU A 3 -17.87 -11.41 -8.60
CA GLU A 3 -17.65 -12.02 -7.29
C GLU A 3 -17.02 -10.99 -6.33
N GLN A 4 -17.31 -11.12 -5.04
CA GLN A 4 -16.66 -10.32 -3.99
C GLN A 4 -15.75 -11.24 -3.20
N ARG A 5 -14.51 -10.81 -2.97
CA ARG A 5 -13.57 -11.49 -2.07
C ARG A 5 -13.12 -10.56 -0.97
N LYS A 6 -12.70 -11.12 0.13
CA LYS A 6 -12.10 -10.38 1.22
C LYS A 6 -10.58 -10.29 1.02
N LEU A 7 -9.97 -9.23 1.54
CA LEU A 7 -8.55 -8.99 1.38
C LEU A 7 -7.70 -10.18 1.85
N TYR A 8 -8.08 -10.86 2.94
CA TYR A 8 -7.36 -12.04 3.42
C TYR A 8 -7.42 -13.27 2.49
N GLU A 9 -8.36 -13.31 1.56
CA GLU A 9 -8.48 -14.41 0.60
C GLU A 9 -7.50 -14.27 -0.57
N ILE A 10 -6.90 -13.09 -0.73
CA ILE A 10 -5.98 -12.78 -1.85
C ILE A 10 -4.66 -12.18 -1.36
N SER A 11 -4.43 -12.17 -0.05
CA SER A 11 -3.20 -11.63 0.51
C SER A 11 -2.89 -12.17 1.90
N ASP A 12 -1.61 -12.21 2.23
CA ASP A 12 -1.09 -12.51 3.55
C ASP A 12 -0.40 -11.28 4.14
N LYS A 13 -0.61 -11.05 5.44
CA LYS A 13 0.14 -10.03 6.17
C LYS A 13 1.62 -10.42 6.22
N VAL A 14 2.49 -9.48 5.85
CA VAL A 14 3.94 -9.65 5.98
C VAL A 14 4.34 -9.45 7.45
N THR A 15 4.97 -10.47 8.01
CA THR A 15 5.51 -10.47 9.37
C THR A 15 7.02 -10.74 9.38
N GLU A 16 7.63 -10.93 8.21
CA GLU A 16 9.06 -11.17 8.03
C GLU A 16 9.84 -9.93 8.44
N LYS A 17 10.65 -10.06 9.48
CA LYS A 17 11.49 -8.98 10.02
C LYS A 17 12.90 -9.05 9.45
N ASN A 18 13.54 -7.89 9.39
CA ASN A 18 14.91 -7.71 8.91
C ASN A 18 15.96 -8.07 9.97
N THR A 19 15.78 -9.18 10.67
CA THR A 19 16.61 -9.57 11.81
C THR A 19 18.09 -9.73 11.50
N SER A 20 18.42 -10.06 10.25
CA SER A 20 19.81 -10.17 9.77
C SER A 20 20.37 -8.84 9.26
N CYS A 21 19.57 -7.77 9.27
CA CYS A 21 19.91 -6.47 8.63
C CYS A 21 20.39 -6.61 7.18
N ALA A 22 19.80 -7.57 6.45
CA ALA A 22 20.14 -7.82 5.04
C ALA A 22 19.72 -6.65 4.11
N TYR A 23 18.73 -5.87 4.53
CA TYR A 23 18.23 -4.71 3.79
C TYR A 23 18.43 -3.45 4.64
N LEU A 24 19.10 -2.45 4.06
CA LEU A 24 19.43 -1.19 4.75
C LEU A 24 18.57 -0.02 4.29
N GLU A 25 17.90 -0.15 3.15
CA GLU A 25 17.08 0.91 2.60
C GLU A 25 15.74 0.99 3.32
N THR A 26 15.52 2.07 4.06
CA THR A 26 14.24 2.36 4.69
C THR A 26 13.30 3.05 3.70
N LEU A 27 12.12 2.46 3.55
CA LEU A 27 11.07 2.96 2.69
C LEU A 27 9.98 3.67 3.50
N THR A 28 9.26 4.55 2.85
CA THR A 28 8.04 5.18 3.40
C THR A 28 6.92 5.11 2.38
N ASN A 29 5.66 5.14 2.84
CA ASN A 29 4.50 5.20 1.98
C ASN A 29 3.90 6.60 2.02
N SER A 30 4.17 7.39 0.99
CA SER A 30 3.59 8.71 0.77
C SER A 30 2.24 8.61 0.08
N ALA A 31 1.25 9.38 0.54
CA ALA A 31 -0.05 9.47 -0.12
C ALA A 31 0.06 10.01 -1.56
N GLU A 32 0.99 10.92 -1.79
CA GLU A 32 1.19 11.61 -3.07
C GLU A 32 2.16 10.87 -4.00
N TYR A 33 3.31 10.42 -3.44
CA TYR A 33 4.40 9.85 -4.25
C TYR A 33 4.47 8.32 -4.22
N GLY A 34 3.61 7.67 -3.43
CA GLY A 34 3.65 6.21 -3.28
C GLY A 34 4.79 5.74 -2.37
N ILE A 35 5.28 4.53 -2.62
CA ILE A 35 6.41 3.97 -1.87
C ILE A 35 7.72 4.53 -2.44
N ILE A 36 8.49 5.17 -1.57
CA ILE A 36 9.73 5.87 -1.90
C ILE A 36 10.80 5.61 -0.84
N SER A 37 12.06 5.80 -1.21
CA SER A 37 13.17 5.79 -0.27
C SER A 37 13.07 6.97 0.70
N GLN A 38 13.22 6.70 1.99
CA GLN A 38 13.24 7.76 3.01
C GLN A 38 14.38 8.76 2.79
N ARG A 39 15.56 8.27 2.40
CA ARG A 39 16.74 9.12 2.11
C ARG A 39 16.52 10.05 0.93
N GLU A 40 15.92 9.55 -0.14
CA GLU A 40 15.63 10.35 -1.35
C GLU A 40 14.61 11.45 -1.09
N PHE A 41 13.67 11.22 -0.13
CA PHE A 41 12.58 12.15 0.11
C PHE A 41 12.87 13.22 1.16
N PHE A 42 13.62 12.89 2.20
CA PHE A 42 13.80 13.78 3.37
C PHE A 42 15.17 14.44 3.45
N ASP A 43 16.10 14.20 2.53
CA ASP A 43 17.47 14.71 2.56
C ASP A 43 18.22 14.50 3.90
N LYS A 44 17.67 13.68 4.79
CA LYS A 44 18.22 13.33 6.12
C LYS A 44 17.90 11.89 6.47
N ASP A 45 18.86 11.19 7.05
CA ASP A 45 18.65 9.91 7.70
C ASP A 45 17.73 10.08 8.93
N ILE A 46 16.42 9.89 8.73
CA ILE A 46 15.43 9.91 9.84
C ILE A 46 15.37 8.53 10.53
N SER A 47 15.80 7.48 9.86
CA SER A 47 15.94 6.17 10.45
C SER A 47 17.24 6.10 11.24
N ASN A 48 17.16 5.91 12.55
CA ASN A 48 18.29 5.36 13.29
C ASN A 48 18.60 3.99 12.68
N GLU A 49 19.75 3.86 12.02
CA GLU A 49 20.23 2.58 11.46
C GLU A 49 20.30 1.47 12.55
N GLU A 50 20.28 1.85 13.82
CA GLU A 50 20.36 0.97 14.98
C GLU A 50 19.12 0.12 15.26
N ASN A 51 17.96 0.40 14.63
CA ASN A 51 16.68 -0.28 14.94
C ASN A 51 15.93 -0.87 13.74
N ILE A 52 16.58 -1.07 12.61
CA ILE A 52 15.94 -1.62 11.38
C ILE A 52 15.79 -3.15 11.42
N ASP A 53 16.38 -3.82 12.41
CA ASP A 53 16.25 -5.27 12.62
C ASP A 53 14.79 -5.67 12.97
N GLY A 54 14.07 -4.78 13.63
CA GLY A 54 12.64 -4.93 13.93
C GLY A 54 11.70 -4.53 12.80
N TYR A 55 12.19 -3.96 11.70
CA TYR A 55 11.38 -3.53 10.57
C TYR A 55 10.95 -4.70 9.70
N TYR A 56 9.82 -4.55 9.02
CA TYR A 56 9.33 -5.54 8.07
C TYR A 56 10.05 -5.42 6.73
N ILE A 57 10.35 -6.58 6.13
CA ILE A 57 10.91 -6.65 4.77
C ILE A 57 9.78 -6.46 3.78
N VAL A 58 9.86 -5.39 2.99
CA VAL A 58 8.91 -5.06 1.91
C VAL A 58 9.55 -5.45 0.59
N LYS A 59 9.00 -6.49 -0.05
CA LYS A 59 9.46 -6.95 -1.36
C LYS A 59 8.83 -6.13 -2.48
N ASN A 60 9.43 -6.23 -3.68
CA ASN A 60 8.79 -5.65 -4.86
C ASN A 60 7.38 -6.23 -5.02
N ASP A 61 6.42 -5.40 -5.43
CA ASP A 61 4.99 -5.70 -5.54
C ASP A 61 4.21 -5.91 -4.23
N ASP A 62 4.86 -5.90 -3.06
CA ASP A 62 4.13 -5.84 -1.79
C ASP A 62 3.33 -4.54 -1.68
N PHE A 63 2.17 -4.62 -1.04
CA PHE A 63 1.31 -3.49 -0.72
C PHE A 63 1.52 -3.04 0.72
N VAL A 64 1.40 -1.74 0.94
CA VAL A 64 1.59 -1.13 2.26
C VAL A 64 0.46 -0.17 2.56
N TYR A 65 -0.21 -0.38 3.68
CA TYR A 65 -1.13 0.59 4.26
C TYR A 65 -0.42 1.46 5.29
N ASN A 66 -0.51 2.78 5.11
CA ASN A 66 -0.03 3.76 6.06
C ASN A 66 -1.25 4.39 6.77
N PRO A 67 -1.40 4.27 8.09
CA PRO A 67 -2.55 4.83 8.80
C PRO A 67 -2.55 6.37 8.86
N ARG A 68 -1.49 7.04 8.40
CA ARG A 68 -1.40 8.50 8.45
C ARG A 68 -2.42 9.16 7.52
N ILE A 69 -3.23 10.05 8.08
CA ILE A 69 -4.26 10.81 7.36
C ILE A 69 -3.63 12.05 6.72
N SER A 70 -4.09 12.36 5.50
CA SER A 70 -3.78 13.61 4.82
C SER A 70 -4.97 14.03 3.93
N SER A 71 -4.89 15.22 3.33
CA SER A 71 -5.88 15.66 2.34
C SER A 71 -5.96 14.73 1.13
N PHE A 72 -4.85 14.11 0.75
CA PHE A 72 -4.77 13.12 -0.34
C PHE A 72 -5.25 11.72 0.07
N ALA A 73 -5.24 11.41 1.35
CA ALA A 73 -5.58 10.08 1.87
C ALA A 73 -6.34 10.20 3.20
N PRO A 74 -7.66 10.44 3.15
CA PRO A 74 -8.48 10.71 4.33
C PRO A 74 -8.66 9.51 5.28
N VAL A 75 -8.31 8.30 4.84
CA VAL A 75 -8.29 7.08 5.67
C VAL A 75 -6.92 6.40 5.67
N GLY A 76 -5.88 7.12 5.23
CA GLY A 76 -4.54 6.59 4.98
C GLY A 76 -4.38 5.97 3.58
N PRO A 77 -3.20 6.04 2.97
CA PRO A 77 -2.94 5.48 1.65
C PRO A 77 -2.62 3.99 1.70
N ILE A 78 -3.03 3.26 0.65
CA ILE A 78 -2.53 1.94 0.32
C ILE A 78 -1.78 2.04 -1.02
N LYS A 79 -0.50 1.68 -1.03
CA LYS A 79 0.36 1.75 -2.22
C LYS A 79 1.14 0.46 -2.41
N ARG A 80 1.51 0.19 -3.66
CA ARG A 80 2.33 -0.96 -4.06
C ARG A 80 3.80 -0.56 -4.17
N ASN A 81 4.72 -1.42 -3.73
CA ASN A 81 6.15 -1.22 -3.97
C ASN A 81 6.48 -1.47 -5.45
N LYS A 82 6.73 -0.40 -6.19
CA LYS A 82 7.08 -0.39 -7.62
C LYS A 82 8.52 0.00 -7.87
N LEU A 83 9.36 -0.02 -6.84
CA LEU A 83 10.76 0.41 -6.96
C LEU A 83 11.66 -0.60 -7.69
N GLY A 84 11.16 -1.81 -7.96
CA GLY A 84 11.96 -2.90 -8.55
C GLY A 84 13.00 -3.49 -7.59
N ARG A 85 12.93 -3.14 -6.31
CA ARG A 85 13.83 -3.60 -5.25
C ARG A 85 13.13 -3.74 -3.91
N ASN A 86 13.73 -4.49 -3.02
CA ASN A 86 13.25 -4.69 -1.66
C ASN A 86 13.81 -3.60 -0.74
N GLY A 87 13.09 -3.31 0.33
CA GLY A 87 13.53 -2.44 1.40
C GLY A 87 12.86 -2.81 2.71
N VAL A 88 12.94 -1.95 3.71
CA VAL A 88 12.33 -2.18 5.02
C VAL A 88 11.40 -1.04 5.41
N MET A 89 10.36 -1.36 6.17
CA MET A 89 9.41 -0.39 6.71
C MET A 89 9.16 -0.60 8.20
N SER A 90 8.90 0.50 8.89
CA SER A 90 8.48 0.51 10.29
C SER A 90 7.26 -0.39 10.53
N PRO A 91 7.20 -1.10 11.68
CA PRO A 91 6.03 -1.89 12.08
C PRO A 91 4.72 -1.10 12.26
N LEU A 92 4.77 0.22 12.19
CA LEU A 92 3.58 1.08 12.18
C LEU A 92 2.75 0.93 10.89
N TYR A 93 3.37 0.46 9.80
CA TYR A 93 2.70 0.16 8.55
C TYR A 93 2.14 -1.27 8.54
N TYR A 94 1.02 -1.45 7.84
CA TYR A 94 0.50 -2.78 7.55
C TYR A 94 0.98 -3.20 6.16
N VAL A 95 1.91 -4.14 6.11
CA VAL A 95 2.46 -4.67 4.86
C VAL A 95 1.76 -5.98 4.52
N PHE A 96 1.34 -6.15 3.28
CA PHE A 96 0.72 -7.38 2.82
C PHE A 96 1.19 -7.78 1.42
N ARG A 97 1.34 -9.08 1.21
CA ARG A 97 1.77 -9.71 -0.03
C ARG A 97 0.59 -10.40 -0.68
N THR A 98 0.38 -10.14 -1.95
CA THR A 98 -0.77 -10.65 -2.69
C THR A 98 -0.49 -11.97 -3.39
N HIS A 99 -1.53 -12.78 -3.55
CA HIS A 99 -1.61 -13.98 -4.36
C HIS A 99 -2.99 -14.04 -5.03
N ASP A 100 -3.12 -14.78 -6.10
CA ASP A 100 -4.38 -15.02 -6.82
C ASP A 100 -5.13 -13.74 -7.27
N ILE A 101 -4.42 -12.65 -7.42
CA ILE A 101 -4.93 -11.36 -7.93
C ILE A 101 -3.86 -10.67 -8.75
N VAL A 102 -4.27 -9.92 -9.77
CA VAL A 102 -3.36 -9.11 -10.59
C VAL A 102 -2.96 -7.85 -9.81
N PRO A 103 -1.66 -7.64 -9.50
CA PRO A 103 -1.24 -6.51 -8.66
C PRO A 103 -1.61 -5.14 -9.23
N THR A 104 -1.55 -4.94 -10.54
CA THR A 104 -1.96 -3.70 -11.21
C THR A 104 -3.44 -3.41 -11.02
N TYR A 105 -4.29 -4.42 -11.13
CA TYR A 105 -5.72 -4.29 -10.84
C TYR A 105 -5.98 -3.81 -9.42
N LEU A 106 -5.34 -4.47 -8.44
CA LEU A 106 -5.50 -4.12 -7.03
C LEU A 106 -4.95 -2.72 -6.70
N GLU A 107 -3.85 -2.31 -7.34
CA GLU A 107 -3.31 -0.96 -7.23
C GLU A 107 -4.33 0.10 -7.68
N HIS A 108 -5.00 -0.12 -8.82
CA HIS A 108 -6.05 0.78 -9.30
C HIS A 108 -7.28 0.77 -8.40
N PHE A 109 -7.68 -0.37 -7.86
CA PHE A 109 -8.75 -0.43 -6.85
C PHE A 109 -8.43 0.46 -5.65
N PHE A 110 -7.21 0.40 -5.11
CA PHE A 110 -6.79 1.23 -3.98
C PHE A 110 -6.51 2.70 -4.35
N SER A 111 -6.29 3.00 -5.60
CA SER A 111 -6.20 4.39 -6.09
C SER A 111 -7.57 5.09 -6.11
N GLY A 112 -8.65 4.33 -6.20
CA GLY A 112 -10.02 4.82 -6.07
C GLY A 112 -10.44 5.03 -4.61
N THR A 113 -11.68 5.44 -4.43
CA THR A 113 -12.26 5.77 -3.11
C THR A 113 -13.30 4.74 -2.62
N GLY A 114 -13.62 3.74 -3.42
CA GLY A 114 -14.67 2.77 -3.12
C GLY A 114 -14.46 2.02 -1.79
N TRP A 115 -13.22 1.70 -1.46
CA TRP A 115 -12.83 1.04 -0.22
C TRP A 115 -12.87 1.94 1.02
N HIS A 116 -12.89 3.27 0.85
CA HIS A 116 -12.95 4.23 1.98
C HIS A 116 -14.21 4.07 2.81
N LYS A 117 -15.34 3.65 2.19
CA LYS A 117 -16.58 3.40 2.92
C LYS A 117 -16.39 2.30 3.96
N PHE A 118 -15.74 1.19 3.58
CA PHE A 118 -15.44 0.12 4.51
C PHE A 118 -14.56 0.62 5.67
N MET A 119 -13.53 1.38 5.38
CA MET A 119 -12.63 1.95 6.39
C MET A 119 -13.41 2.80 7.40
N LYS A 120 -14.21 3.76 6.91
CA LYS A 120 -14.99 4.68 7.75
C LYS A 120 -16.05 3.98 8.61
N LEU A 121 -16.59 2.86 8.16
CA LEU A 121 -17.56 2.07 8.93
C LEU A 121 -16.91 1.19 10.01
N ASN A 122 -15.65 0.84 9.86
CA ASN A 122 -14.96 -0.15 10.69
C ASN A 122 -13.78 0.39 11.48
N GLY A 123 -13.42 1.64 11.25
CA GLY A 123 -12.34 2.32 11.96
C GLY A 123 -12.73 3.76 12.28
N ASP A 124 -11.83 4.47 12.92
CA ASP A 124 -12.01 5.88 13.27
C ASP A 124 -10.68 6.66 13.21
N SER A 125 -10.75 7.98 13.29
CA SER A 125 -9.58 8.85 13.39
C SER A 125 -8.95 8.84 14.78
N GLY A 126 -9.55 8.13 15.75
CA GLY A 126 -9.05 7.96 17.10
C GLY A 126 -8.82 9.28 17.87
N ALA A 127 -8.09 9.20 18.96
CA ALA A 127 -7.67 10.35 19.76
C ALA A 127 -6.58 11.20 19.07
N ARG A 128 -5.95 10.68 18.02
CA ARG A 128 -4.94 11.35 17.22
C ARG A 128 -5.54 11.75 15.88
N SER A 129 -5.69 13.04 15.64
CA SER A 129 -6.28 13.60 14.42
C SER A 129 -5.46 13.34 13.15
N ASP A 130 -4.22 12.86 13.28
CA ASP A 130 -3.30 12.59 12.17
C ASP A 130 -3.23 11.11 11.74
N ARG A 131 -3.95 10.22 12.45
CA ARG A 131 -3.92 8.77 12.17
C ARG A 131 -5.30 8.16 12.19
N PHE A 132 -5.52 7.25 11.25
CA PHE A 132 -6.69 6.40 11.20
C PHE A 132 -6.45 5.10 11.98
N SER A 133 -7.40 4.71 12.82
CA SER A 133 -7.32 3.51 13.64
C SER A 133 -8.28 2.44 13.11
N ILE A 134 -7.71 1.31 12.71
CA ILE A 134 -8.45 0.10 12.34
C ILE A 134 -7.65 -1.12 12.81
N LYS A 135 -8.34 -2.11 13.38
CA LYS A 135 -7.68 -3.36 13.79
C LYS A 135 -7.26 -4.16 12.56
N ASP A 136 -6.09 -4.78 12.60
CA ASP A 136 -5.59 -5.65 11.54
C ASP A 136 -6.59 -6.76 11.17
N SER A 137 -7.22 -7.38 12.18
CA SER A 137 -8.23 -8.41 11.99
C SER A 137 -9.47 -7.92 11.26
N VAL A 138 -9.78 -6.65 11.35
CA VAL A 138 -10.90 -6.01 10.67
C VAL A 138 -10.47 -5.52 9.27
N PHE A 139 -9.27 -4.91 9.16
CA PHE A 139 -8.73 -4.44 7.89
C PHE A 139 -8.68 -5.56 6.83
N ARG A 140 -8.26 -6.75 7.22
CA ARG A 140 -8.18 -7.91 6.33
C ARG A 140 -9.56 -8.44 5.84
N GLU A 141 -10.65 -8.05 6.49
CA GLU A 141 -12.03 -8.38 6.09
C GLU A 141 -12.58 -7.45 4.99
N MET A 142 -11.78 -6.49 4.52
CA MET A 142 -12.19 -5.54 3.48
C MET A 142 -12.66 -6.27 2.22
N PRO A 143 -13.91 -6.03 1.78
CA PRO A 143 -14.41 -6.62 0.55
C PRO A 143 -13.87 -5.87 -0.67
N LEU A 144 -13.54 -6.63 -1.70
CA LEU A 144 -13.14 -6.08 -2.99
C LEU A 144 -13.80 -6.86 -4.14
N PRO A 145 -14.14 -6.19 -5.25
CA PRO A 145 -14.66 -6.86 -6.42
C PRO A 145 -13.57 -7.73 -7.04
N TYR A 146 -13.96 -8.93 -7.45
CA TYR A 146 -13.03 -9.93 -7.97
C TYR A 146 -13.49 -10.41 -9.36
N PRO A 147 -13.16 -9.67 -10.43
CA PRO A 147 -13.32 -10.14 -11.81
C PRO A 147 -12.48 -11.38 -12.09
N SER A 148 -12.69 -12.03 -13.23
CA SER A 148 -11.77 -13.05 -13.71
C SER A 148 -10.35 -12.47 -13.87
N ILE A 149 -9.34 -13.32 -13.80
CA ILE A 149 -7.92 -12.88 -13.93
C ILE A 149 -7.67 -12.16 -15.26
N ASP A 150 -8.33 -12.58 -16.33
CA ASP A 150 -8.20 -11.93 -17.62
C ASP A 150 -8.83 -10.53 -17.61
N GLU A 151 -10.04 -10.38 -17.05
CA GLU A 151 -10.65 -9.06 -16.85
C GLU A 151 -9.79 -8.15 -15.94
N GLN A 152 -9.18 -8.71 -14.89
CA GLN A 152 -8.27 -7.95 -14.02
C GLN A 152 -7.06 -7.41 -14.80
N ARG A 153 -6.48 -8.21 -15.71
CA ARG A 153 -5.39 -7.75 -16.57
C ARG A 153 -5.83 -6.64 -17.50
N GLU A 154 -6.96 -6.83 -18.19
CA GLU A 154 -7.51 -5.82 -19.10
C GLU A 154 -7.81 -4.50 -18.38
N ILE A 155 -8.41 -4.57 -17.19
CA ILE A 155 -8.71 -3.38 -16.37
C ILE A 155 -7.40 -2.69 -15.95
N GLY A 156 -6.41 -3.45 -15.48
CA GLY A 156 -5.11 -2.91 -15.07
C GLY A 156 -4.40 -2.19 -16.22
N GLU A 157 -4.29 -2.83 -17.37
CA GLU A 157 -3.67 -2.27 -18.57
C GLU A 157 -4.40 -1.02 -19.07
N PHE A 158 -5.73 -1.02 -19.04
CA PHE A 158 -6.53 0.13 -19.43
C PHE A 158 -6.24 1.36 -18.55
N PHE A 159 -6.23 1.19 -17.22
CA PHE A 159 -5.95 2.30 -16.32
C PHE A 159 -4.49 2.75 -16.37
N ASP A 160 -3.53 1.84 -16.57
CA ASP A 160 -2.14 2.20 -16.79
C ASP A 160 -1.98 3.06 -18.05
N SER A 161 -2.64 2.70 -19.14
CA SER A 161 -2.63 3.47 -20.38
C SER A 161 -3.21 4.88 -20.21
N ILE A 162 -4.29 5.03 -19.44
CA ILE A 162 -4.85 6.35 -19.11
C ILE A 162 -3.87 7.17 -18.27
N SER A 163 -3.24 6.57 -17.28
CA SER A 163 -2.26 7.23 -16.41
C SER A 163 -1.07 7.76 -17.22
N ASP A 164 -0.57 6.97 -18.17
CA ASP A 164 0.51 7.35 -19.07
C ASP A 164 0.12 8.52 -19.98
N LEU A 165 -1.11 8.51 -20.53
CA LEU A 165 -1.63 9.61 -21.34
C LEU A 165 -1.74 10.91 -20.55
N ILE A 166 -2.23 10.84 -19.30
CA ILE A 166 -2.32 12.01 -18.40
C ILE A 166 -0.91 12.56 -18.12
N ALA A 167 0.03 11.69 -17.79
CA ALA A 167 1.43 12.09 -17.52
C ALA A 167 2.10 12.78 -18.74
N LEU A 168 1.82 12.29 -19.94
CA LEU A 168 2.31 12.90 -21.18
C LEU A 168 1.71 14.30 -21.42
N HIS A 169 0.43 14.50 -21.11
CA HIS A 169 -0.22 15.81 -21.25
C HIS A 169 0.27 16.84 -20.23
N GLN A 170 0.64 16.40 -19.02
CA GLN A 170 1.14 17.29 -17.97
C GLN A 170 2.60 17.74 -18.19
N ARG A 171 3.34 17.08 -19.07
CA ARG A 171 4.73 17.43 -19.43
C ARG A 171 4.85 18.51 -20.51
N LYS A 172 3.73 18.96 -21.08
CA LYS A 172 3.65 20.06 -22.05
C LYS A 172 3.35 21.38 -21.34
#